data_0c821339de0f002d6d8abb39ccc7606e
#
_entry.id   0c821339de0f002d6d8abb39ccc7606e
#
_cell.length_a   1.000
_cell.length_b   1.000
_cell.length_c   1.000
_cell.angle_alpha   90.00
_cell.angle_beta   90.00
_cell.angle_gamma   90.00
#
_symmetry.space_group_name_H-M   'P 1'
#
loop_
_entity.id
_entity.type
_entity.pdbx_description
1 polymer ?
#
loop_
_entity_poly.entity_id
_entity_poly.type
_entity_poly.pdbx_seq_one_letter_code
_entity_poly.pdbx_strand_id
1 'polypeptide(L)'
;MSNLNHTDWIHERHVLSILPHPDDEAFGFAGTLIRYIEHNVPVTHVCATLGEMGRNMGNPPFANRETLPLIRRKELYQSMLRMGVSRLYLLGRHDKMLEFEDPDEVAEQVKEILEEIQPSIVYTFYPGLGVHQDHDALAWAVVRAVKKLKEELRPRIFCRAVVEEAEAKLGPPHRIHDVSDLLSQKLAVIRAHQSQVHQMFPQFEEQVND
;
A
#
# COMPACT_ATOMS: atom_id res chain seq x y z
N MET A 1 7.59 -13.12 21.74
CA MET A 1 6.77 -12.20 20.93
C MET A 1 6.76 -10.87 21.66
N SER A 2 7.48 -9.88 21.20
CA SER A 2 7.42 -8.53 21.78
C SER A 2 6.12 -7.90 21.33
N ASN A 3 5.13 -7.82 22.22
CA ASN A 3 3.98 -6.94 22.03
C ASN A 3 4.52 -5.55 21.75
N LEU A 4 4.27 -5.02 20.55
CA LEU A 4 4.57 -3.65 20.24
C LEU A 4 3.76 -2.77 21.16
N ASN A 5 4.46 -2.10 22.04
CA ASN A 5 3.86 -1.14 22.96
C ASN A 5 3.19 -0.03 22.16
N HIS A 6 2.06 0.48 22.65
CA HIS A 6 1.32 1.64 22.13
C HIS A 6 2.19 2.88 21.85
N THR A 7 3.43 2.90 22.34
CA THR A 7 4.37 4.02 22.23
C THR A 7 5.19 4.05 20.94
N ASP A 8 5.25 2.98 20.16
CA ASP A 8 6.11 2.92 18.96
C ASP A 8 5.58 3.78 17.79
N TRP A 9 4.30 4.14 17.81
CA TRP A 9 3.67 4.94 16.75
C TRP A 9 4.08 6.41 16.77
N ILE A 10 4.24 6.99 17.95
CA ILE A 10 4.41 8.44 18.17
C ILE A 10 5.83 8.94 17.88
N HIS A 11 6.80 8.07 17.71
CA HIS A 11 8.20 8.44 17.48
C HIS A 11 8.57 8.55 16.00
N GLU A 12 7.64 8.22 15.10
CA GLU A 12 7.88 8.31 13.68
C GLU A 12 7.68 9.74 13.18
N ARG A 13 8.61 10.20 12.32
CA ARG A 13 8.55 11.56 11.77
C ARG A 13 7.58 11.66 10.59
N HIS A 14 7.61 10.67 9.73
CA HIS A 14 6.80 10.56 8.53
C HIS A 14 6.76 9.12 8.06
N VAL A 15 5.59 8.65 7.69
CA VAL A 15 5.38 7.31 7.13
C VAL A 15 5.07 7.42 5.65
N LEU A 16 5.73 6.62 4.83
CA LEU A 16 5.49 6.53 3.40
C LEU A 16 5.04 5.12 3.05
N SER A 17 3.92 4.97 2.37
CA SER A 17 3.54 3.70 1.73
C SER A 17 3.76 3.79 0.23
N ILE A 18 4.42 2.78 -0.36
CA ILE A 18 4.73 2.71 -1.79
C ILE A 18 4.19 1.39 -2.31
N LEU A 19 3.10 1.45 -3.08
CA LEU A 19 2.34 0.28 -3.51
C LEU A 19 1.98 0.38 -5.00
N PRO A 20 1.86 -0.74 -5.71
CA PRO A 20 1.67 -0.72 -7.16
C PRO A 20 0.27 -0.33 -7.63
N HIS A 21 -0.80 -0.77 -6.93
CA HIS A 21 -2.15 -0.60 -7.45
C HIS A 21 -3.07 0.16 -6.49
N PRO A 22 -4.08 0.87 -7.00
CA PRO A 22 -5.18 1.38 -6.19
C PRO A 22 -5.96 0.19 -5.60
N ASP A 23 -6.11 0.10 -4.29
CA ASP A 23 -6.69 -0.90 -3.42
C ASP A 23 -5.67 -1.66 -2.52
N ASP A 24 -4.42 -1.79 -2.92
CA ASP A 24 -3.38 -2.42 -2.11
C ASP A 24 -3.26 -1.78 -0.71
N GLU A 25 -3.35 -0.45 -0.65
CA GLU A 25 -3.30 0.29 0.61
C GLU A 25 -4.49 -0.04 1.50
N ALA A 26 -5.66 -0.24 0.91
CA ALA A 26 -6.89 -0.53 1.62
C ALA A 26 -6.87 -1.93 2.25
N PHE A 27 -6.49 -2.93 1.46
CA PHE A 27 -6.42 -4.31 1.93
C PHE A 27 -5.22 -4.57 2.84
N GLY A 28 -4.06 -4.06 2.42
CA GLY A 28 -2.78 -4.40 3.04
C GLY A 28 -2.42 -3.57 4.25
N PHE A 29 -2.74 -2.28 4.24
CA PHE A 29 -2.07 -1.33 5.11
C PHE A 29 -3.00 -0.31 5.80
N ALA A 30 -4.29 -0.20 5.43
CA ALA A 30 -5.17 0.86 5.89
C ALA A 30 -5.21 1.01 7.42
N GLY A 31 -5.39 -0.09 8.17
CA GLY A 31 -5.41 -0.02 9.63
C GLY A 31 -4.10 0.52 10.22
N THR A 32 -2.96 0.08 9.68
CA THR A 32 -1.64 0.58 10.09
C THR A 32 -1.46 2.07 9.78
N LEU A 33 -1.84 2.51 8.58
CA LEU A 33 -1.70 3.91 8.16
C LEU A 33 -2.64 4.83 8.97
N ILE A 34 -3.88 4.41 9.20
CA ILE A 34 -4.83 5.13 10.05
C ILE A 34 -4.27 5.27 11.47
N ARG A 35 -3.69 4.22 12.04
CA ARG A 35 -3.11 4.26 13.38
C ARG A 35 -2.01 5.31 13.50
N TYR A 36 -1.12 5.45 12.52
CA TYR A 36 -0.13 6.53 12.52
C TYR A 36 -0.78 7.91 12.48
N ILE A 37 -1.81 8.09 11.65
CA ILE A 37 -2.52 9.36 11.51
C ILE A 37 -3.23 9.75 12.82
N GLU A 38 -3.85 8.79 13.51
CA GLU A 38 -4.46 9.00 14.83
C GLU A 38 -3.45 9.47 15.88
N HIS A 39 -2.18 9.12 15.70
CA HIS A 39 -1.07 9.58 16.56
C HIS A 39 -0.38 10.84 16.02
N ASN A 40 -1.01 11.56 15.08
CA ASN A 40 -0.50 12.79 14.45
C ASN A 40 0.82 12.58 13.68
N VAL A 41 1.11 11.36 13.22
CA VAL A 41 2.22 11.09 12.34
C VAL A 41 1.75 11.30 10.90
N PRO A 42 2.39 12.18 10.12
CA PRO A 42 2.01 12.40 8.73
C PRO A 42 2.25 11.14 7.90
N VAL A 43 1.29 10.84 7.03
CA VAL A 43 1.35 9.71 6.10
C VAL A 43 1.25 10.23 4.67
N THR A 44 2.16 9.76 3.83
CA THR A 44 2.12 9.95 2.37
C THR A 44 1.96 8.60 1.69
N HIS A 45 1.20 8.56 0.61
CA HIS A 45 1.06 7.36 -0.22
C HIS A 45 1.61 7.59 -1.62
N VAL A 46 2.28 6.57 -2.15
CA VAL A 46 2.75 6.48 -3.53
C VAL A 46 2.07 5.29 -4.19
N CYS A 47 1.37 5.53 -5.28
CA CYS A 47 0.76 4.50 -6.11
C CYS A 47 1.45 4.47 -7.47
N ALA A 48 1.96 3.30 -7.89
CA ALA A 48 2.78 3.24 -9.09
C ALA A 48 1.93 3.26 -10.37
N THR A 49 0.80 2.55 -10.40
CA THR A 49 -0.09 2.42 -11.56
C THR A 49 -1.51 2.87 -11.22
N LEU A 50 -2.38 2.91 -12.19
CA LEU A 50 -3.83 3.10 -11.96
C LEU A 50 -4.62 1.79 -12.09
N GLY A 51 -3.94 0.65 -12.16
CA GLY A 51 -4.57 -0.67 -12.24
C GLY A 51 -5.40 -0.87 -13.50
N GLU A 52 -4.92 -0.39 -14.65
CA GLU A 52 -5.62 -0.35 -15.95
C GLU A 52 -6.02 -1.74 -16.42
N MET A 53 -5.26 -2.76 -16.02
CA MET A 53 -5.48 -4.16 -16.39
C MET A 53 -6.33 -4.93 -15.38
N GLY A 54 -6.91 -4.26 -14.40
CA GLY A 54 -7.87 -4.83 -13.46
C GLY A 54 -8.99 -5.58 -14.17
N ARG A 55 -9.44 -6.72 -13.61
CA ARG A 55 -10.46 -7.57 -14.23
C ARG A 55 -11.87 -7.16 -13.88
N ASN A 56 -12.05 -6.56 -12.71
CA ASN A 56 -13.35 -6.11 -12.23
C ASN A 56 -13.73 -4.76 -12.84
N MET A 57 -14.98 -4.64 -13.24
CA MET A 57 -15.53 -3.44 -13.87
C MET A 57 -16.73 -2.88 -13.09
N GLY A 58 -16.86 -3.29 -11.81
CA GLY A 58 -18.05 -3.05 -11.00
C GLY A 58 -19.12 -4.12 -11.17
N ASN A 59 -20.17 -4.07 -10.33
CA ASN A 59 -21.32 -4.96 -10.42
C ASN A 59 -22.63 -4.21 -10.04
N PRO A 60 -23.57 -3.96 -11.00
CA PRO A 60 -23.41 -4.21 -12.42
C PRO A 60 -22.21 -3.45 -13.02
N PRO A 61 -21.64 -3.90 -14.15
CA PRO A 61 -20.48 -3.23 -14.75
C PRO A 61 -20.78 -1.76 -15.07
N PHE A 62 -19.94 -0.85 -14.55
CA PHE A 62 -20.02 0.59 -14.79
C PHE A 62 -18.70 1.17 -15.33
N ALA A 63 -17.67 0.32 -15.45
CA ALA A 63 -16.38 0.66 -16.05
C ALA A 63 -16.14 -0.16 -17.34
N ASN A 64 -15.18 0.30 -18.13
CA ASN A 64 -14.57 -0.42 -19.25
C ASN A 64 -13.05 -0.16 -19.25
N ARG A 65 -12.30 -0.69 -20.20
CA ARG A 65 -10.83 -0.55 -20.26
C ARG A 65 -10.36 0.90 -20.34
N GLU A 66 -11.10 1.77 -21.00
CA GLU A 66 -10.75 3.19 -21.15
C GLU A 66 -11.08 3.99 -19.87
N THR A 67 -12.18 3.66 -19.23
CA THR A 67 -12.67 4.42 -18.07
C THR A 67 -12.14 3.89 -16.74
N LEU A 68 -11.75 2.61 -16.67
CA LEU A 68 -11.29 1.96 -15.44
C LEU A 68 -10.18 2.73 -14.71
N PRO A 69 -9.07 3.15 -15.37
CA PRO A 69 -8.00 3.87 -14.67
C PRO A 69 -8.47 5.21 -14.10
N LEU A 70 -9.38 5.90 -14.79
CA LEU A 70 -9.95 7.16 -14.29
C LEU A 70 -10.86 6.94 -13.07
N ILE A 71 -11.61 5.84 -13.06
CA ILE A 71 -12.46 5.44 -11.94
C ILE A 71 -11.59 5.04 -10.77
N ARG A 72 -10.61 4.13 -10.95
CA ARG A 72 -9.71 3.68 -9.90
C ARG A 72 -8.88 4.82 -9.29
N ARG A 73 -8.49 5.80 -10.10
CA ARG A 73 -7.87 7.04 -9.60
C ARG A 73 -8.77 7.80 -8.64
N LYS A 74 -10.08 7.95 -8.97
CA LYS A 74 -11.05 8.61 -8.08
C LYS A 74 -11.27 7.80 -6.80
N GLU A 75 -11.38 6.47 -6.93
CA GLU A 75 -11.51 5.55 -5.81
C GLU A 75 -10.30 5.65 -4.86
N LEU A 76 -9.08 5.69 -5.40
CA LEU A 76 -7.86 5.90 -4.64
C LEU A 76 -7.89 7.24 -3.88
N TYR A 77 -8.30 8.33 -4.51
CA TYR A 77 -8.45 9.62 -3.80
C TYR A 77 -9.47 9.52 -2.66
N GLN A 78 -10.58 8.82 -2.85
CA GLN A 78 -11.57 8.59 -1.79
C GLN A 78 -11.02 7.72 -0.65
N SER A 79 -10.21 6.72 -0.97
CA SER A 79 -9.47 5.91 -0.01
C SER A 79 -8.53 6.78 0.84
N MET A 80 -7.71 7.63 0.19
CA MET A 80 -6.82 8.56 0.88
C MET A 80 -7.55 9.50 1.83
N LEU A 81 -8.66 10.10 1.38
CA LEU A 81 -9.48 10.98 2.21
C LEU A 81 -10.05 10.27 3.44
N ARG A 82 -10.53 9.03 3.27
CA ARG A 82 -11.09 8.25 4.39
C ARG A 82 -10.05 7.83 5.41
N MET A 83 -8.81 7.60 4.99
CA MET A 83 -7.71 7.32 5.90
C MET A 83 -7.16 8.58 6.57
N GLY A 84 -7.32 9.74 5.95
CA GLY A 84 -6.66 10.98 6.40
C GLY A 84 -5.23 11.14 5.87
N VAL A 85 -4.88 10.44 4.78
CA VAL A 85 -3.56 10.56 4.15
C VAL A 85 -3.37 11.95 3.58
N SER A 86 -2.25 12.60 3.93
CA SER A 86 -2.02 14.01 3.64
C SER A 86 -1.55 14.30 2.23
N ARG A 87 -0.88 13.33 1.59
CA ARG A 87 -0.30 13.50 0.25
C ARG A 87 -0.32 12.19 -0.53
N LEU A 88 -0.61 12.28 -1.84
CA LEU A 88 -0.61 11.18 -2.79
C LEU A 88 0.31 11.51 -3.97
N TYR A 89 1.23 10.60 -4.29
CA TYR A 89 2.02 10.58 -5.51
C TYR A 89 1.55 9.47 -6.44
N LEU A 90 1.48 9.75 -7.73
CA LEU A 90 1.23 8.78 -8.79
C LEU A 90 2.48 8.70 -9.65
N LEU A 91 3.10 7.51 -9.76
CA LEU A 91 4.32 7.35 -10.57
C LEU A 91 4.03 7.34 -12.07
N GLY A 92 2.76 7.13 -12.47
CA GLY A 92 2.34 7.11 -13.87
C GLY A 92 2.85 5.89 -14.65
N ARG A 93 3.17 4.80 -13.94
CA ARG A 93 3.56 3.54 -14.56
C ARG A 93 2.34 2.77 -15.03
N HIS A 94 2.55 1.80 -15.92
CA HIS A 94 1.46 1.00 -16.48
C HIS A 94 1.29 -0.32 -15.72
N ASP A 95 0.05 -0.67 -15.39
CA ASP A 95 -0.30 -1.93 -14.71
C ASP A 95 0.14 -3.15 -15.51
N LYS A 96 0.74 -4.13 -14.84
CA LYS A 96 1.37 -5.35 -15.38
C LYS A 96 2.60 -5.11 -16.25
N MET A 97 3.19 -3.93 -16.19
CA MET A 97 4.37 -3.62 -16.99
C MET A 97 5.62 -3.32 -16.15
N LEU A 98 5.47 -3.15 -14.82
CA LEU A 98 6.60 -2.80 -13.94
C LEU A 98 7.75 -3.81 -14.00
N GLU A 99 7.46 -5.11 -14.19
CA GLU A 99 8.48 -6.14 -14.31
C GLU A 99 9.34 -6.01 -15.58
N PHE A 100 8.82 -5.32 -16.62
CA PHE A 100 9.51 -5.12 -17.91
C PHE A 100 10.19 -3.75 -18.01
N GLU A 101 9.97 -2.87 -17.04
CA GLU A 101 10.61 -1.56 -17.00
C GLU A 101 12.05 -1.66 -16.45
N ASP A 102 12.88 -0.65 -16.77
CA ASP A 102 14.19 -0.55 -16.15
C ASP A 102 14.04 -0.32 -14.64
N PRO A 103 14.46 -1.28 -13.80
CA PRO A 103 14.30 -1.16 -12.35
C PRO A 103 15.09 0.00 -11.75
N ASP A 104 16.11 0.52 -12.43
CA ASP A 104 16.87 1.67 -11.97
C ASP A 104 16.14 2.99 -12.26
N GLU A 105 15.35 3.09 -13.35
CA GLU A 105 14.50 4.25 -13.61
C GLU A 105 13.37 4.36 -12.58
N VAL A 106 12.71 3.23 -12.28
CA VAL A 106 11.67 3.20 -11.24
C VAL A 106 12.26 3.54 -9.87
N ALA A 107 13.43 2.99 -9.56
CA ALA A 107 14.13 3.26 -8.31
C ALA A 107 14.57 4.73 -8.18
N GLU A 108 14.99 5.40 -9.27
CA GLU A 108 15.36 6.81 -9.23
C GLU A 108 14.13 7.69 -8.95
N GLN A 109 13.00 7.43 -9.60
CA GLN A 109 11.73 8.14 -9.33
C GLN A 109 11.27 7.99 -7.87
N VAL A 110 11.39 6.78 -7.31
CA VAL A 110 11.10 6.52 -5.89
C VAL A 110 12.09 7.25 -4.99
N LYS A 111 13.38 7.27 -5.34
CA LYS A 111 14.43 7.95 -4.59
C LYS A 111 14.19 9.45 -4.49
N GLU A 112 13.78 10.11 -5.57
CA GLU A 112 13.42 11.53 -5.56
C GLU A 112 12.33 11.84 -4.52
N ILE A 113 11.30 10.99 -4.43
CA ILE A 113 10.23 11.13 -3.42
C ILE A 113 10.78 10.89 -2.01
N LEU A 114 11.66 9.90 -1.83
CA LEU A 114 12.29 9.63 -0.54
C LEU A 114 13.17 10.80 -0.08
N GLU A 115 13.90 11.45 -0.98
CA GLU A 115 14.72 12.63 -0.69
C GLU A 115 13.86 13.85 -0.34
N GLU A 116 12.71 14.03 -1.01
CA GLU A 116 11.76 15.11 -0.72
C GLU A 116 11.07 14.91 0.65
N ILE A 117 10.54 13.71 0.90
CA ILE A 117 9.70 13.42 2.07
C ILE A 117 10.55 13.11 3.31
N GLN A 118 11.72 12.50 3.14
CA GLN A 118 12.60 12.03 4.22
C GLN A 118 11.85 11.21 5.29
N PRO A 119 11.12 10.15 4.88
CA PRO A 119 10.34 9.37 5.82
C PRO A 119 11.24 8.63 6.81
N SER A 120 10.74 8.34 8.01
CA SER A 120 11.41 7.43 8.96
C SER A 120 11.07 5.97 8.69
N ILE A 121 9.91 5.72 8.08
CA ILE A 121 9.42 4.38 7.70
C ILE A 121 8.87 4.38 6.27
N VAL A 122 9.17 3.30 5.55
CA VAL A 122 8.52 2.94 4.29
C VAL A 122 7.81 1.61 4.44
N TYR A 123 6.55 1.55 4.01
CA TYR A 123 5.78 0.32 3.85
C TYR A 123 5.67 -0.06 2.37
N THR A 124 5.94 -1.33 2.06
CA THR A 124 5.78 -1.90 0.71
C THR A 124 5.53 -3.41 0.80
N PHE A 125 5.42 -4.10 -0.34
CA PHE A 125 5.37 -5.56 -0.35
C PHE A 125 6.77 -6.17 -0.13
N TYR A 126 6.79 -7.47 0.23
CA TYR A 126 8.05 -8.19 0.38
C TYR A 126 8.51 -8.68 -1.00
N PRO A 127 9.71 -8.28 -1.47
CA PRO A 127 10.20 -8.66 -2.79
C PRO A 127 10.24 -10.18 -2.98
N GLY A 128 9.62 -10.69 -4.04
CA GLY A 128 9.50 -12.11 -4.34
C GLY A 128 8.40 -12.86 -3.58
N LEU A 129 7.63 -12.19 -2.72
CA LEU A 129 6.52 -12.78 -1.95
C LEU A 129 5.25 -11.91 -2.00
N GLY A 130 5.10 -11.13 -3.06
CA GLY A 130 3.99 -10.18 -3.26
C GLY A 130 2.77 -10.75 -3.98
N VAL A 131 2.81 -11.99 -4.50
CA VAL A 131 1.74 -12.67 -5.28
C VAL A 131 1.56 -12.10 -6.70
N HIS A 132 1.93 -10.85 -6.95
CA HIS A 132 1.80 -10.20 -8.25
C HIS A 132 3.16 -9.66 -8.70
N GLN A 133 3.47 -9.77 -10.01
CA GLN A 133 4.76 -9.32 -10.55
C GLN A 133 5.05 -7.84 -10.27
N ASP A 134 4.03 -6.97 -10.39
CA ASP A 134 4.19 -5.54 -10.08
C ASP A 134 4.49 -5.30 -8.60
N HIS A 135 3.93 -6.14 -7.68
CA HIS A 135 4.26 -6.05 -6.26
C HIS A 135 5.74 -6.30 -6.02
N ASP A 136 6.27 -7.35 -6.66
CA ASP A 136 7.67 -7.73 -6.52
C ASP A 136 8.60 -6.71 -7.20
N ALA A 137 8.26 -6.28 -8.42
CA ALA A 137 9.06 -5.31 -9.18
C ALA A 137 9.18 -3.96 -8.45
N LEU A 138 8.05 -3.42 -7.98
CA LEU A 138 8.06 -2.16 -7.22
C LEU A 138 8.78 -2.31 -5.88
N ALA A 139 8.58 -3.42 -5.18
CA ALA A 139 9.26 -3.67 -3.90
C ALA A 139 10.79 -3.71 -4.08
N TRP A 140 11.29 -4.34 -5.15
CA TRP A 140 12.71 -4.30 -5.50
C TRP A 140 13.19 -2.89 -5.85
N ALA A 141 12.38 -2.10 -6.58
CA ALA A 141 12.71 -0.72 -6.89
C ALA A 141 12.82 0.14 -5.61
N VAL A 142 11.92 -0.07 -4.64
CA VAL A 142 11.97 0.60 -3.33
C VAL A 142 13.27 0.25 -2.58
N VAL A 143 13.64 -1.03 -2.53
CA VAL A 143 14.91 -1.47 -1.88
C VAL A 143 16.11 -0.84 -2.58
N ARG A 144 16.13 -0.79 -3.92
CA ARG A 144 17.18 -0.13 -4.70
C ARG A 144 17.25 1.36 -4.43
N ALA A 145 16.10 2.04 -4.40
CA ALA A 145 16.01 3.47 -4.11
C ALA A 145 16.60 3.81 -2.74
N VAL A 146 16.20 3.05 -1.70
CA VAL A 146 16.74 3.25 -0.34
C VAL A 146 18.24 2.98 -0.27
N LYS A 147 18.77 1.99 -0.99
CA LYS A 147 20.21 1.73 -1.06
C LYS A 147 21.00 2.87 -1.71
N LYS A 148 20.41 3.59 -2.67
CA LYS A 148 21.00 4.76 -3.33
C LYS A 148 21.03 6.01 -2.45
N LEU A 149 20.23 6.07 -1.37
CA LEU A 149 20.26 7.20 -0.43
C LEU A 149 21.55 7.20 0.41
N LYS A 150 21.95 8.39 0.87
CA LYS A 150 22.93 8.52 1.94
C LYS A 150 22.44 7.80 3.19
N GLU A 151 23.34 7.19 3.94
CA GLU A 151 23.02 6.31 5.07
C GLU A 151 22.11 6.98 6.11
N GLU A 152 22.39 8.24 6.42
CA GLU A 152 21.63 9.05 7.39
C GLU A 152 20.19 9.36 6.96
N LEU A 153 19.88 9.22 5.65
CA LEU A 153 18.55 9.46 5.07
C LEU A 153 17.74 8.17 4.85
N ARG A 154 18.35 7.00 5.09
CA ARG A 154 17.68 5.73 4.83
C ARG A 154 16.57 5.46 5.82
N PRO A 155 15.31 5.32 5.36
CA PRO A 155 14.21 4.90 6.22
C PRO A 155 14.33 3.40 6.57
N ARG A 156 13.65 2.99 7.63
CA ARG A 156 13.36 1.58 7.86
C ARG A 156 12.31 1.12 6.85
N ILE A 157 12.51 -0.05 6.24
CA ILE A 157 11.55 -0.64 5.32
C ILE A 157 10.82 -1.77 6.04
N PHE A 158 9.49 -1.70 6.10
CA PHE A 158 8.63 -2.79 6.53
C PHE A 158 7.91 -3.38 5.32
N CYS A 159 8.14 -4.66 5.11
CA CYS A 159 7.62 -5.39 3.97
C CYS A 159 6.50 -6.34 4.40
N ARG A 160 5.40 -6.35 3.62
CA ARG A 160 4.32 -7.32 3.76
C ARG A 160 4.49 -8.43 2.74
N ALA A 161 4.69 -9.66 3.21
CA ALA A 161 4.56 -10.86 2.40
C ALA A 161 3.08 -11.28 2.35
N VAL A 162 2.61 -11.71 1.18
CA VAL A 162 1.19 -12.02 0.94
C VAL A 162 0.96 -13.50 0.61
N VAL A 163 2.03 -14.24 0.24
CA VAL A 163 1.93 -15.67 -0.05
C VAL A 163 1.66 -16.48 1.21
N GLU A 164 0.89 -17.55 1.10
CA GLU A 164 0.53 -18.42 2.24
C GLU A 164 1.75 -19.01 2.93
N GLU A 165 2.83 -19.32 2.17
CA GLU A 165 4.05 -19.92 2.70
C GLU A 165 5.03 -18.88 3.29
N ALA A 166 4.63 -17.62 3.42
CA ALA A 166 5.52 -16.55 3.87
C ALA A 166 6.17 -16.87 5.23
N GLU A 167 5.39 -17.33 6.20
CA GLU A 167 5.90 -17.66 7.53
C GLU A 167 6.84 -18.87 7.50
N ALA A 168 6.57 -19.85 6.66
CA ALA A 168 7.47 -21.01 6.49
C ALA A 168 8.81 -20.61 5.85
N LYS A 169 8.82 -19.59 4.97
CA LYS A 169 10.02 -19.11 4.28
C LYS A 169 10.83 -18.09 5.08
N LEU A 170 10.15 -17.23 5.84
CA LEU A 170 10.76 -16.08 6.51
C LEU A 170 10.83 -16.20 8.03
N GLY A 171 10.14 -17.20 8.61
CA GLY A 171 9.87 -17.26 10.04
C GLY A 171 8.69 -16.35 10.45
N PRO A 172 8.41 -16.23 11.75
CA PRO A 172 7.32 -15.42 12.25
C PRO A 172 7.51 -13.94 11.91
N PRO A 173 6.42 -13.16 11.79
CA PRO A 173 6.51 -11.75 11.48
C PRO A 173 7.29 -10.97 12.54
N HIS A 174 8.18 -10.07 12.10
CA HIS A 174 8.96 -9.23 13.01
C HIS A 174 8.11 -8.17 13.71
N ARG A 175 6.98 -7.79 13.12
CA ARG A 175 6.06 -6.77 13.64
C ARG A 175 4.61 -7.17 13.35
N ILE A 176 3.78 -7.10 14.36
CA ILE A 176 2.33 -7.30 14.26
C ILE A 176 1.65 -6.03 14.76
N HIS A 177 0.75 -5.48 13.96
CA HIS A 177 -0.07 -4.35 14.34
C HIS A 177 -1.50 -4.84 14.57
N ASP A 178 -1.96 -4.77 15.81
CA ASP A 178 -3.37 -4.98 16.10
C ASP A 178 -4.16 -3.73 15.68
N VAL A 179 -5.07 -3.93 14.75
CA VAL A 179 -5.96 -2.91 14.19
C VAL A 179 -7.42 -3.34 14.26
N SER A 180 -7.74 -4.27 15.17
CA SER A 180 -9.07 -4.85 15.30
C SER A 180 -10.13 -3.80 15.62
N ASP A 181 -9.80 -2.80 16.43
CA ASP A 181 -10.64 -1.66 16.77
C ASP A 181 -10.87 -0.68 15.59
N LEU A 182 -10.08 -0.76 14.54
CA LEU A 182 -10.19 0.04 13.31
C LEU A 182 -10.97 -0.67 12.20
N LEU A 183 -11.57 -1.83 12.46
CA LEU A 183 -12.22 -2.65 11.44
C LEU A 183 -13.26 -1.86 10.64
N SER A 184 -14.13 -1.12 11.30
CA SER A 184 -15.14 -0.29 10.64
C SER A 184 -14.54 0.77 9.70
N GLN A 185 -13.46 1.42 10.14
CA GLN A 185 -12.74 2.41 9.32
C GLN A 185 -12.05 1.73 8.13
N LYS A 186 -11.38 0.61 8.36
CA LYS A 186 -10.73 -0.17 7.30
C LYS A 186 -11.76 -0.63 6.24
N LEU A 187 -12.92 -1.12 6.65
CA LEU A 187 -13.98 -1.49 5.72
C LEU A 187 -14.50 -0.28 4.92
N ALA A 188 -14.61 0.89 5.54
CA ALA A 188 -14.98 2.11 4.83
C ALA A 188 -13.93 2.51 3.78
N VAL A 189 -12.64 2.29 4.05
CA VAL A 189 -11.55 2.50 3.07
C VAL A 189 -11.65 1.51 1.92
N ILE A 190 -11.82 0.22 2.19
CA ILE A 190 -11.99 -0.82 1.18
C ILE A 190 -13.21 -0.51 0.28
N ARG A 191 -14.32 -0.05 0.85
CA ARG A 191 -15.53 0.35 0.10
C ARG A 191 -15.31 1.55 -0.84
N ALA A 192 -14.21 2.28 -0.73
CA ALA A 192 -13.88 3.31 -1.71
C ALA A 192 -13.60 2.73 -3.10
N HIS A 193 -13.07 1.50 -3.17
CA HIS A 193 -12.66 0.82 -4.41
C HIS A 193 -13.80 0.01 -5.04
N GLN A 194 -14.95 0.64 -5.27
CA GLN A 194 -16.18 -0.01 -5.74
C GLN A 194 -16.01 -0.83 -7.01
N SER A 195 -15.17 -0.35 -7.95
CA SER A 195 -14.92 -1.08 -9.19
C SER A 195 -14.27 -2.45 -8.98
N GLN A 196 -13.54 -2.64 -7.87
CA GLN A 196 -12.76 -3.83 -7.59
C GLN A 196 -13.41 -4.75 -6.54
N VAL A 197 -14.08 -4.19 -5.54
CA VAL A 197 -14.46 -4.93 -4.32
C VAL A 197 -15.91 -5.35 -4.25
N HIS A 198 -16.76 -4.88 -5.16
CA HIS A 198 -18.21 -5.08 -5.05
C HIS A 198 -18.64 -6.55 -4.88
N GLN A 199 -17.91 -7.49 -5.49
CA GLN A 199 -18.22 -8.92 -5.36
C GLN A 199 -17.76 -9.53 -4.03
N MET A 200 -16.86 -8.86 -3.31
CA MET A 200 -16.26 -9.37 -2.07
C MET A 200 -17.05 -8.92 -0.82
N PHE A 201 -17.86 -7.86 -0.92
CA PHE A 201 -18.54 -7.26 0.23
C PHE A 201 -19.52 -8.16 0.96
N PRO A 202 -20.37 -8.97 0.30
CA PRO A 202 -21.28 -9.87 1.01
C PRO A 202 -20.52 -10.82 1.95
N GLN A 203 -19.35 -11.31 1.53
CA GLN A 203 -18.52 -12.21 2.32
C GLN A 203 -17.84 -11.50 3.51
N PHE A 204 -17.44 -10.25 3.34
CA PHE A 204 -16.85 -9.47 4.44
C PHE A 204 -17.89 -9.04 5.49
N GLU A 205 -19.12 -8.72 5.08
CA GLU A 205 -20.19 -8.37 6.01
C GLU A 205 -20.66 -9.55 6.85
N GLU A 206 -20.64 -10.77 6.30
CA GLU A 206 -20.91 -11.99 7.04
C GLU A 206 -19.84 -12.28 8.10
N GLN A 207 -18.55 -12.13 7.74
CA GLN A 207 -17.41 -12.38 8.66
C GLN A 207 -17.28 -11.35 9.80
N VAL A 208 -17.90 -10.20 9.69
CA VAL A 208 -17.85 -9.14 10.70
C VAL A 208 -19.00 -9.24 11.70
N ASN A 209 -20.08 -9.97 11.36
CA ASN A 209 -21.27 -10.14 12.19
C ASN A 209 -21.25 -11.46 13.00
N ASP A 210 -20.27 -12.33 12.77
CA ASP A 210 -19.96 -13.53 13.55
C ASP A 210 -18.85 -13.23 14.60
#